data_4922237ada0c952adc2a60ddf99c22c7
#
_entry.id   4922237ada0c952adc2a60ddf99c22c7
#
_cell.length_a   1.000
_cell.length_b   1.000
_cell.length_c   1.000
_cell.angle_alpha   90.00
_cell.angle_beta   90.00
_cell.angle_gamma   90.00
#
_symmetry.space_group_name_H-M   'P 1'
#
loop_
_entity.id
_entity.type
_entity.pdbx_description
1 polymer ?
#
loop_
_entity_poly.entity_id
_entity_poly.type
_entity_poly.pdbx_seq_one_letter_code
_entity_poly.pdbx_strand_id
1 'polypeptide(L)'
;MGHSFYSCDWGTSNFRLRLVHLPSLEVTSELRTADGIDRLEGDDPGRFASYLVDRINELPGSEDQASEIPLWVSGMASSSIGWRELDYARLPFPLDGSGAIVAALGALTESRPCPVRLVSGLRSEDDVLRGEETEALGLLKLLGRTEEETLLILPGTHSKHLQAREGEISSLRTFMTGELYAILTQHSILRHTVEEPETLAGLEDAFVEGVRSGARDGLSGGLFAARTRQVLGGKEPRENGAYLSGLLLSAELEPAGNCGSDIFVAAAGVVGDMYRRAATELGIERLETVDERNLELSVPAGHALLEKNFQGEAS
;
A
#
# COMPACT_ATOMS: atom_id res chain seq x y z
N MET A 1 21.08 -23.67 -0.91
CA MET A 1 21.96 -22.53 -1.27
C MET A 1 21.07 -21.29 -1.32
N GLY A 2 21.53 -20.15 -0.80
CA GLY A 2 20.78 -18.89 -0.91
C GLY A 2 20.72 -18.47 -2.37
N HIS A 3 19.59 -17.92 -2.79
CA HIS A 3 19.44 -17.29 -4.11
C HIS A 3 18.87 -15.88 -3.91
N SER A 4 19.06 -15.04 -4.92
CA SER A 4 18.64 -13.64 -4.89
C SER A 4 17.54 -13.39 -5.90
N PHE A 5 16.77 -12.32 -5.70
CA PHE A 5 15.83 -11.80 -6.69
C PHE A 5 15.75 -10.28 -6.59
N TYR A 6 15.33 -9.65 -7.68
CA TYR A 6 14.95 -8.25 -7.67
C TYR A 6 13.47 -8.12 -7.34
N SER A 7 13.15 -7.27 -6.35
CA SER A 7 11.79 -6.95 -5.92
C SER A 7 11.46 -5.53 -6.35
N CYS A 8 10.54 -5.39 -7.29
CA CYS A 8 10.10 -4.10 -7.82
C CYS A 8 8.64 -3.84 -7.43
N ASP A 9 8.42 -2.75 -6.71
CA ASP A 9 7.10 -2.16 -6.45
C ASP A 9 6.96 -0.91 -7.33
N TRP A 10 6.07 -0.98 -8.34
CA TRP A 10 5.93 0.07 -9.34
C TRP A 10 4.52 0.65 -9.34
N GLY A 11 4.33 1.67 -8.52
CA GLY A 11 3.06 2.37 -8.39
C GLY A 11 2.80 3.37 -9.51
N THR A 12 1.69 4.11 -9.38
CA THR A 12 1.33 5.18 -10.31
C THR A 12 2.38 6.30 -10.33
N SER A 13 2.82 6.74 -9.14
CA SER A 13 3.69 7.91 -8.97
C SER A 13 5.05 7.58 -8.33
N ASN A 14 5.27 6.34 -7.88
CA ASN A 14 6.48 5.93 -7.18
C ASN A 14 7.03 4.63 -7.77
N PHE A 15 8.35 4.50 -7.72
CA PHE A 15 9.08 3.31 -8.11
C PHE A 15 10.05 2.91 -7.01
N ARG A 16 10.09 1.62 -6.68
CA ARG A 16 11.02 1.06 -5.70
C ARG A 16 11.57 -0.27 -6.20
N LEU A 17 12.90 -0.38 -6.26
CA LEU A 17 13.61 -1.59 -6.68
C LEU A 17 14.59 -2.01 -5.60
N ARG A 18 14.60 -3.30 -5.27
CA ARG A 18 15.46 -3.88 -4.24
C ARG A 18 16.13 -5.15 -4.72
N LEU A 19 17.37 -5.38 -4.28
CA LEU A 19 18.04 -6.66 -4.35
C LEU A 19 17.85 -7.40 -3.03
N VAL A 20 17.22 -8.58 -3.08
CA VAL A 20 16.80 -9.35 -1.91
C VAL A 20 17.45 -10.73 -1.91
N HIS A 21 17.97 -11.16 -0.77
CA HIS A 21 18.58 -12.47 -0.58
C HIS A 21 17.68 -13.40 0.22
N LEU A 22 17.51 -14.63 -0.26
CA LEU A 22 16.75 -15.68 0.42
C LEU A 22 17.69 -16.70 1.09
N PRO A 23 17.30 -17.28 2.23
CA PRO A 23 16.00 -17.17 2.89
C PRO A 23 15.87 -16.01 3.90
N SER A 24 16.93 -15.21 4.10
CA SER A 24 16.99 -14.18 5.15
C SER A 24 16.07 -12.98 4.92
N LEU A 25 15.59 -12.76 3.69
CA LEU A 25 14.93 -11.53 3.24
C LEU A 25 15.80 -10.28 3.42
N GLU A 26 17.12 -10.45 3.41
CA GLU A 26 18.06 -9.33 3.50
C GLU A 26 18.00 -8.48 2.23
N VAL A 27 17.69 -7.20 2.40
CA VAL A 27 17.75 -6.20 1.33
C VAL A 27 19.14 -5.59 1.34
N THR A 28 19.98 -5.95 0.36
CA THR A 28 21.36 -5.46 0.27
C THR A 28 21.48 -4.16 -0.49
N SER A 29 20.51 -3.87 -1.35
CA SER A 29 20.48 -2.62 -2.13
C SER A 29 19.05 -2.20 -2.40
N GLU A 30 18.83 -0.89 -2.41
CA GLU A 30 17.53 -0.29 -2.70
C GLU A 30 17.72 0.98 -3.55
N LEU A 31 16.82 1.16 -4.51
CA LEU A 31 16.64 2.38 -5.29
C LEU A 31 15.18 2.81 -5.21
N ARG A 32 14.95 4.09 -4.89
CA ARG A 32 13.63 4.73 -4.89
C ARG A 32 13.65 5.94 -5.79
N THR A 33 12.63 6.07 -6.64
CA THR A 33 12.43 7.25 -7.47
C THR A 33 10.96 7.69 -7.45
N ALA A 34 10.69 8.90 -7.90
CA ALA A 34 9.34 9.41 -8.12
C ALA A 34 8.85 9.11 -9.57
N ASP A 35 9.44 8.12 -10.24
CA ASP A 35 9.10 7.76 -11.62
C ASP A 35 8.11 6.58 -11.63
N GLY A 36 6.88 6.87 -11.23
CA GLY A 36 5.78 5.92 -11.38
C GLY A 36 5.42 5.70 -12.85
N ILE A 37 4.48 4.78 -13.08
CA ILE A 37 4.02 4.40 -14.43
C ILE A 37 3.52 5.60 -15.23
N ASP A 38 2.90 6.59 -14.58
CA ASP A 38 2.36 7.79 -15.20
C ASP A 38 3.43 8.72 -15.81
N ARG A 39 4.69 8.57 -15.40
CA ARG A 39 5.82 9.36 -15.92
C ARG A 39 6.56 8.73 -17.09
N LEU A 40 6.29 7.46 -17.39
CA LEU A 40 6.88 6.80 -18.55
C LEU A 40 6.08 7.16 -19.81
N GLU A 41 6.39 8.32 -20.38
CA GLU A 41 5.77 8.81 -21.59
C GLU A 41 6.20 8.01 -22.84
N GLY A 42 5.34 8.03 -23.88
CA GLY A 42 5.61 7.45 -25.20
C GLY A 42 4.98 6.09 -25.44
N ASP A 43 4.89 5.73 -26.73
CA ASP A 43 4.25 4.50 -27.20
C ASP A 43 5.23 3.33 -27.42
N ASP A 44 6.52 3.51 -27.07
CA ASP A 44 7.52 2.45 -27.21
C ASP A 44 7.23 1.30 -26.23
N PRO A 45 6.90 0.09 -26.72
CA PRO A 45 6.70 -1.09 -25.87
C PRO A 45 7.93 -1.44 -25.03
N GLY A 46 9.14 -1.10 -25.51
CA GLY A 46 10.40 -1.37 -24.84
C GLY A 46 10.73 -0.43 -23.70
N ARG A 47 9.99 0.70 -23.50
CA ARG A 47 10.32 1.73 -22.51
C ARG A 47 10.40 1.20 -21.07
N PHE A 48 9.53 0.26 -20.71
CA PHE A 48 9.52 -0.35 -19.37
C PHE A 48 10.77 -1.21 -19.13
N ALA A 49 11.13 -2.02 -20.12
CA ALA A 49 12.33 -2.85 -20.05
C ALA A 49 13.61 -1.99 -20.00
N SER A 50 13.69 -0.96 -20.85
CA SER A 50 14.84 -0.02 -20.85
C SER A 50 14.98 0.70 -19.51
N TYR A 51 13.88 1.22 -18.97
CA TYR A 51 13.87 1.87 -17.65
C TYR A 51 14.39 0.91 -16.57
N LEU A 52 13.89 -0.33 -16.53
CA LEU A 52 14.32 -1.32 -15.53
C LEU A 52 15.80 -1.70 -15.67
N VAL A 53 16.32 -1.80 -16.90
CA VAL A 53 17.76 -2.04 -17.12
C VAL A 53 18.59 -0.92 -16.51
N ASP A 54 18.23 0.34 -16.78
CA ASP A 54 18.92 1.50 -16.21
C ASP A 54 18.87 1.49 -14.67
N ARG A 55 17.71 1.25 -14.08
CA ARG A 55 17.54 1.20 -12.62
C ARG A 55 18.29 0.04 -11.98
N ILE A 56 18.32 -1.15 -12.62
CA ILE A 56 19.11 -2.28 -12.12
C ILE A 56 20.61 -1.94 -12.18
N ASN A 57 21.07 -1.30 -13.26
CA ASN A 57 22.48 -0.91 -13.39
C ASN A 57 22.92 0.16 -12.38
N GLU A 58 21.99 1.00 -11.92
CA GLU A 58 22.24 1.98 -10.86
C GLU A 58 22.22 1.37 -9.45
N LEU A 59 21.67 0.15 -9.29
CA LEU A 59 21.56 -0.49 -8.00
C LEU A 59 22.92 -1.05 -7.56
N PRO A 60 23.52 -0.60 -6.43
CA PRO A 60 24.82 -1.08 -5.97
C PRO A 60 24.87 -2.59 -5.82
N GLY A 61 25.94 -3.23 -6.28
CA GLY A 61 26.14 -4.68 -6.22
C GLY A 61 25.37 -5.47 -7.27
N SER A 62 24.67 -4.80 -8.20
CA SER A 62 23.97 -5.48 -9.31
C SER A 62 24.92 -6.01 -10.37
N GLU A 63 26.13 -5.43 -10.48
CA GLU A 63 27.20 -5.85 -11.38
C GLU A 63 27.83 -7.20 -11.01
N ASP A 64 27.82 -7.53 -9.71
CA ASP A 64 28.36 -8.79 -9.19
C ASP A 64 27.34 -9.94 -9.24
N GLN A 65 26.10 -9.66 -9.63
CA GLN A 65 25.04 -10.65 -9.64
C GLN A 65 24.99 -11.44 -10.93
N ALA A 66 24.61 -12.73 -10.80
CA ALA A 66 24.35 -13.57 -11.97
C ALA A 66 23.27 -12.95 -12.87
N SER A 67 23.43 -13.07 -14.16
CA SER A 67 22.52 -12.48 -15.16
C SER A 67 21.11 -13.09 -15.16
N GLU A 68 20.91 -14.20 -14.45
CA GLU A 68 19.64 -14.95 -14.40
C GLU A 68 18.81 -14.70 -13.11
N ILE A 69 19.17 -13.68 -12.30
CA ILE A 69 18.37 -13.33 -11.13
C ILE A 69 16.97 -12.87 -11.56
N PRO A 70 15.89 -13.51 -11.06
CA PRO A 70 14.55 -13.13 -11.45
C PRO A 70 14.16 -11.74 -10.91
N LEU A 71 13.39 -11.01 -11.73
CA LEU A 71 12.80 -9.73 -11.39
C LEU A 71 11.29 -9.90 -11.20
N TRP A 72 10.83 -9.71 -9.99
CA TRP A 72 9.41 -9.65 -9.63
C TRP A 72 8.93 -8.21 -9.67
N VAL A 73 7.82 -7.97 -10.36
CA VAL A 73 7.24 -6.64 -10.53
C VAL A 73 5.77 -6.68 -10.12
N SER A 74 5.41 -5.93 -9.07
CA SER A 74 4.04 -5.71 -8.62
C SER A 74 3.62 -4.26 -8.83
N GLY A 75 2.33 -3.98 -8.76
CA GLY A 75 1.75 -2.65 -8.88
C GLY A 75 1.27 -2.33 -10.28
N MET A 76 1.28 -1.06 -10.62
CA MET A 76 0.64 -0.53 -11.84
C MET A 76 1.26 -0.99 -13.16
N ALA A 77 2.44 -1.62 -13.12
CA ALA A 77 3.05 -2.20 -14.31
C ALA A 77 2.17 -3.28 -14.99
N SER A 78 1.26 -3.92 -14.23
CA SER A 78 0.30 -4.90 -14.77
C SER A 78 -1.09 -4.34 -15.07
N SER A 79 -1.25 -3.00 -15.11
CA SER A 79 -2.51 -2.32 -15.45
C SER A 79 -2.62 -2.01 -16.94
N SER A 80 -3.77 -1.48 -17.36
CA SER A 80 -4.03 -1.03 -18.74
C SER A 80 -3.12 0.11 -19.21
N ILE A 81 -2.55 0.89 -18.31
CA ILE A 81 -1.56 1.94 -18.60
C ILE A 81 -0.12 1.47 -18.39
N GLY A 82 0.05 0.23 -17.89
CA GLY A 82 1.34 -0.34 -17.54
C GLY A 82 2.05 -1.08 -18.66
N TRP A 83 3.00 -1.92 -18.28
CA TRP A 83 3.82 -2.70 -19.23
C TRP A 83 3.01 -3.75 -19.98
N ARG A 84 2.19 -4.50 -19.27
CA ARG A 84 1.29 -5.51 -19.84
C ARG A 84 0.07 -5.67 -18.93
N GLU A 85 -1.10 -5.43 -19.49
CA GLU A 85 -2.33 -5.63 -18.75
C GLU A 85 -2.54 -7.11 -18.41
N LEU A 86 -2.83 -7.38 -17.13
CA LEU A 86 -3.20 -8.69 -16.62
C LEU A 86 -4.60 -8.64 -16.01
N ASP A 87 -5.33 -9.73 -16.15
CA ASP A 87 -6.57 -9.94 -15.41
C ASP A 87 -6.31 -9.95 -13.91
N TYR A 88 -7.33 -9.60 -13.13
CA TYR A 88 -7.26 -9.65 -11.67
C TYR A 88 -7.47 -11.08 -11.15
N ALA A 89 -6.65 -11.51 -10.20
CA ALA A 89 -6.96 -12.66 -9.37
C ALA A 89 -8.24 -12.40 -8.57
N ARG A 90 -8.94 -13.47 -8.17
CA ARG A 90 -10.25 -13.34 -7.50
C ARG A 90 -10.18 -13.74 -6.04
N LEU A 91 -11.05 -13.14 -5.24
CA LEU A 91 -11.36 -13.61 -3.90
C LEU A 91 -12.21 -14.90 -3.95
N PRO A 92 -12.07 -15.82 -2.96
CA PRO A 92 -11.06 -15.81 -1.91
C PRO A 92 -9.65 -16.04 -2.47
N PHE A 93 -8.64 -15.42 -1.87
CA PHE A 93 -7.27 -15.42 -2.36
C PHE A 93 -6.32 -16.06 -1.35
N PRO A 94 -5.69 -17.21 -1.66
CA PRO A 94 -4.82 -17.94 -0.74
C PRO A 94 -3.60 -17.16 -0.29
N LEU A 95 -3.33 -17.15 1.02
CA LEU A 95 -2.20 -16.43 1.63
C LEU A 95 -0.83 -17.08 1.36
N ASP A 96 -0.80 -18.27 0.81
CA ASP A 96 0.42 -18.88 0.28
C ASP A 96 0.82 -18.31 -1.10
N GLY A 97 -0.06 -17.50 -1.72
CA GLY A 97 0.17 -16.87 -3.02
C GLY A 97 -0.15 -17.77 -4.23
N SER A 98 -0.66 -19.00 -4.02
CA SER A 98 -1.00 -19.93 -5.12
C SER A 98 -2.12 -19.43 -6.03
N GLY A 99 -2.93 -18.47 -5.57
CA GLY A 99 -3.99 -17.84 -6.37
C GLY A 99 -3.51 -16.68 -7.27
N ALA A 100 -2.24 -16.29 -7.19
CA ALA A 100 -1.73 -15.14 -7.94
C ALA A 100 -1.66 -15.43 -9.45
N ILE A 101 -2.11 -14.48 -10.27
CA ILE A 101 -1.88 -14.52 -11.71
C ILE A 101 -0.52 -13.88 -11.98
N VAL A 102 0.43 -14.68 -12.47
CA VAL A 102 1.79 -14.24 -12.76
C VAL A 102 2.07 -14.44 -14.25
N ALA A 103 2.48 -13.38 -14.92
CA ALA A 103 2.95 -13.46 -16.31
C ALA A 103 4.46 -13.50 -16.37
N ALA A 104 5.03 -14.58 -16.92
CA ALA A 104 6.42 -14.62 -17.30
C ALA A 104 6.60 -13.86 -18.62
N LEU A 105 7.35 -12.75 -18.59
CA LEU A 105 7.62 -11.92 -19.78
C LEU A 105 8.90 -12.35 -20.53
N GLY A 106 9.62 -13.36 -20.01
CA GLY A 106 10.91 -13.78 -20.54
C GLY A 106 12.07 -12.97 -19.98
N ALA A 107 13.17 -12.89 -20.71
CA ALA A 107 14.33 -12.07 -20.36
C ALA A 107 14.02 -10.58 -20.48
N LEU A 108 14.54 -9.78 -19.56
CA LEU A 108 14.35 -8.32 -19.57
C LEU A 108 14.87 -7.69 -20.87
N THR A 109 16.12 -8.01 -21.22
CA THR A 109 16.75 -7.73 -22.52
C THR A 109 17.80 -8.80 -22.85
N GLU A 110 18.30 -8.82 -24.09
CA GLU A 110 19.41 -9.70 -24.47
C GLU A 110 20.70 -9.42 -23.67
N SER A 111 20.96 -8.14 -23.38
CA SER A 111 22.14 -7.72 -22.60
C SER A 111 21.98 -7.94 -21.10
N ARG A 112 20.73 -8.00 -20.61
CA ARG A 112 20.39 -8.31 -19.21
C ARG A 112 19.31 -9.40 -19.18
N PRO A 113 19.66 -10.67 -19.28
CA PRO A 113 18.71 -11.78 -19.42
C PRO A 113 18.02 -12.14 -18.09
N CYS A 114 17.64 -11.15 -17.31
CA CYS A 114 16.90 -11.25 -16.05
C CYS A 114 15.47 -11.72 -16.35
N PRO A 115 15.02 -12.90 -15.85
CA PRO A 115 13.65 -13.35 -16.06
C PRO A 115 12.66 -12.43 -15.35
N VAL A 116 11.70 -11.87 -16.11
CA VAL A 116 10.69 -10.95 -15.56
C VAL A 116 9.41 -11.68 -15.24
N ARG A 117 8.88 -11.45 -14.04
CA ARG A 117 7.63 -12.00 -13.52
C ARG A 117 6.73 -10.85 -13.08
N LEU A 118 5.69 -10.61 -13.84
CA LEU A 118 4.72 -9.53 -13.59
C LEU A 118 3.54 -10.09 -12.82
N VAL A 119 3.21 -9.49 -11.69
CA VAL A 119 2.13 -9.90 -10.80
C VAL A 119 0.87 -9.12 -11.11
N SER A 120 -0.29 -9.80 -11.12
CA SER A 120 -1.61 -9.17 -11.29
C SER A 120 -2.08 -8.51 -9.99
N GLY A 121 -3.15 -7.73 -10.12
CA GLY A 121 -3.92 -7.28 -8.95
C GLY A 121 -4.93 -8.32 -8.45
N LEU A 122 -5.70 -7.93 -7.44
CA LEU A 122 -6.76 -8.72 -6.81
C LEU A 122 -8.10 -8.00 -6.95
N ARG A 123 -9.19 -8.76 -7.08
CA ARG A 123 -10.56 -8.22 -7.14
C ARG A 123 -11.56 -9.01 -6.29
N SER A 124 -12.56 -8.29 -5.79
CA SER A 124 -13.85 -8.85 -5.39
C SER A 124 -14.87 -8.77 -6.54
N GLU A 125 -16.17 -8.80 -6.24
CA GLU A 125 -17.22 -8.54 -7.24
C GLU A 125 -17.31 -7.05 -7.60
N ASP A 126 -17.04 -6.16 -6.63
CA ASP A 126 -17.29 -4.72 -6.69
C ASP A 126 -16.07 -3.84 -6.32
N ASP A 127 -14.91 -4.44 -6.04
CA ASP A 127 -13.70 -3.71 -5.65
C ASP A 127 -12.44 -4.31 -6.26
N VAL A 128 -11.37 -3.50 -6.39
CA VAL A 128 -10.09 -3.88 -6.98
C VAL A 128 -8.91 -3.24 -6.25
N LEU A 129 -7.77 -3.94 -6.28
CA LEU A 129 -6.47 -3.39 -5.88
C LEU A 129 -5.37 -3.91 -6.81
N ARG A 130 -4.23 -3.23 -6.85
CA ARG A 130 -3.10 -3.64 -7.68
C ARG A 130 -1.77 -3.18 -7.08
N GLY A 131 -1.01 -4.17 -6.58
CA GLY A 131 0.24 -3.99 -5.83
C GLY A 131 0.06 -4.33 -4.36
N GLU A 132 -1.05 -3.91 -3.77
CA GLU A 132 -1.34 -4.15 -2.36
C GLU A 132 -1.58 -5.64 -2.02
N GLU A 133 -1.94 -6.50 -2.99
CA GLU A 133 -2.01 -7.96 -2.80
C GLU A 133 -0.65 -8.54 -2.41
N THR A 134 0.41 -8.09 -3.07
CA THR A 134 1.78 -8.54 -2.79
C THR A 134 2.23 -8.05 -1.42
N GLU A 135 1.94 -6.80 -1.08
CA GLU A 135 2.21 -6.21 0.23
C GLU A 135 1.46 -6.96 1.35
N ALA A 136 0.17 -7.24 1.14
CA ALA A 136 -0.67 -7.96 2.10
C ALA A 136 -0.17 -9.38 2.35
N LEU A 137 0.18 -10.15 1.31
CA LEU A 137 0.79 -11.48 1.43
C LEU A 137 2.04 -11.44 2.32
N GLY A 138 2.93 -10.49 2.04
CA GLY A 138 4.16 -10.34 2.81
C GLY A 138 3.93 -9.95 4.25
N LEU A 139 3.06 -8.96 4.50
CA LEU A 139 2.74 -8.49 5.87
C LEU A 139 2.09 -9.59 6.71
N LEU A 140 1.05 -10.25 6.20
CA LEU A 140 0.37 -11.32 6.94
C LEU A 140 1.33 -12.47 7.26
N LYS A 141 2.27 -12.77 6.35
CA LYS A 141 3.32 -13.76 6.60
C LYS A 141 4.30 -13.31 7.69
N LEU A 142 4.81 -12.07 7.61
CA LEU A 142 5.77 -11.51 8.58
C LEU A 142 5.17 -11.38 9.98
N LEU A 143 3.89 -11.04 10.07
CA LEU A 143 3.14 -10.94 11.31
C LEU A 143 2.72 -12.30 11.89
N GLY A 144 2.89 -13.39 11.13
CA GLY A 144 2.42 -14.72 11.55
C GLY A 144 0.89 -14.85 11.58
N ARG A 145 0.17 -14.07 10.76
CA ARG A 145 -1.28 -13.96 10.74
C ARG A 145 -1.91 -14.65 9.53
N THR A 146 -1.44 -15.85 9.22
CA THR A 146 -1.92 -16.60 8.04
C THR A 146 -3.18 -17.43 8.30
N GLU A 147 -3.45 -17.81 9.54
CA GLU A 147 -4.61 -18.66 9.89
C GLU A 147 -5.64 -17.90 10.74
N GLU A 148 -5.22 -16.82 11.38
CA GLU A 148 -6.04 -16.05 12.32
C GLU A 148 -6.91 -15.04 11.61
N GLU A 149 -8.08 -14.75 12.20
CA GLU A 149 -8.97 -13.72 11.67
C GLU A 149 -8.36 -12.33 11.88
N THR A 150 -7.98 -11.67 10.79
CA THR A 150 -7.20 -10.44 10.78
C THR A 150 -7.76 -9.47 9.77
N LEU A 151 -7.99 -8.22 10.18
CA LEU A 151 -8.22 -7.10 9.28
C LEU A 151 -6.89 -6.36 9.06
N LEU A 152 -6.36 -6.43 7.84
CA LEU A 152 -5.18 -5.65 7.44
C LEU A 152 -5.65 -4.37 6.74
N ILE A 153 -5.21 -3.22 7.25
CA ILE A 153 -5.44 -1.91 6.67
C ILE A 153 -4.14 -1.41 6.04
N LEU A 154 -4.18 -1.08 4.76
CA LEU A 154 -3.09 -0.50 4.00
C LEU A 154 -3.45 0.97 3.66
N PRO A 155 -3.05 1.95 4.49
CA PRO A 155 -3.32 3.35 4.26
C PRO A 155 -2.64 3.88 2.99
N GLY A 156 -3.32 4.77 2.28
CA GLY A 156 -2.78 5.39 1.07
C GLY A 156 -3.76 6.41 0.50
N THR A 157 -3.53 6.82 -0.75
CA THR A 157 -4.50 7.62 -1.51
C THR A 157 -5.86 6.92 -1.51
N HIS A 158 -5.86 5.61 -1.73
CA HIS A 158 -7.00 4.70 -1.62
C HIS A 158 -6.66 3.64 -0.57
N SER A 159 -7.08 3.85 0.67
CA SER A 159 -6.86 2.92 1.77
C SER A 159 -7.55 1.59 1.52
N LYS A 160 -6.85 0.46 1.69
CA LYS A 160 -7.38 -0.89 1.48
C LYS A 160 -7.60 -1.61 2.81
N HIS A 161 -8.79 -2.14 2.99
CA HIS A 161 -9.14 -3.02 4.10
C HIS A 161 -9.27 -4.45 3.57
N LEU A 162 -8.41 -5.34 4.04
CA LEU A 162 -8.33 -6.74 3.62
C LEU A 162 -8.64 -7.64 4.80
N GLN A 163 -9.73 -8.40 4.72
CA GLN A 163 -10.07 -9.40 5.74
C GLN A 163 -9.39 -10.73 5.40
N ALA A 164 -8.49 -11.16 6.25
CA ALA A 164 -7.86 -12.48 6.16
C ALA A 164 -8.46 -13.43 7.21
N ARG A 165 -8.66 -14.68 6.85
CA ARG A 165 -9.10 -15.77 7.72
C ARG A 165 -8.85 -17.12 7.05
N GLU A 166 -8.60 -18.15 7.85
CA GLU A 166 -8.50 -19.53 7.36
C GLU A 166 -7.53 -19.71 6.18
N GLY A 167 -6.40 -19.00 6.20
CA GLY A 167 -5.37 -19.11 5.15
C GLY A 167 -5.66 -18.34 3.86
N GLU A 168 -6.66 -17.45 3.83
CA GLU A 168 -7.02 -16.70 2.62
C GLU A 168 -7.48 -15.25 2.92
N ILE A 169 -7.34 -14.35 1.95
CA ILE A 169 -8.03 -13.06 1.93
C ILE A 169 -9.45 -13.32 1.44
N SER A 170 -10.42 -13.08 2.30
CA SER A 170 -11.85 -13.38 2.04
C SER A 170 -12.65 -12.17 1.59
N SER A 171 -12.25 -10.95 1.94
CA SER A 171 -12.93 -9.73 1.50
C SER A 171 -11.94 -8.57 1.31
N LEU A 172 -12.36 -7.62 0.50
CA LEU A 172 -11.63 -6.40 0.15
C LEU A 172 -12.60 -5.23 0.18
N ARG A 173 -12.17 -4.11 0.74
CA ARG A 173 -12.88 -2.83 0.69
C ARG A 173 -11.91 -1.66 0.58
N THR A 174 -12.18 -0.76 -0.37
CA THR A 174 -11.39 0.46 -0.58
C THR A 174 -12.09 1.68 0.01
N PHE A 175 -11.30 2.54 0.67
CA PHE A 175 -11.71 3.85 1.14
C PHE A 175 -10.85 4.93 0.47
N MET A 176 -11.48 5.98 -0.06
CA MET A 176 -10.79 7.07 -0.75
C MET A 176 -10.26 8.13 0.22
N THR A 177 -9.81 7.74 1.40
CA THR A 177 -9.49 8.65 2.52
C THR A 177 -8.42 9.67 2.14
N GLY A 178 -7.29 9.23 1.57
CA GLY A 178 -6.22 10.12 1.15
C GLY A 178 -6.62 11.01 -0.02
N GLU A 179 -7.30 10.47 -1.03
CA GLU A 179 -7.77 11.27 -2.17
C GLU A 179 -8.82 12.30 -1.76
N LEU A 180 -9.77 11.93 -0.91
CA LEU A 180 -10.75 12.88 -0.37
C LEU A 180 -10.07 14.00 0.41
N TYR A 181 -9.08 13.69 1.24
CA TYR A 181 -8.31 14.71 1.94
C TYR A 181 -7.65 15.68 0.94
N ALA A 182 -6.96 15.17 -0.06
CA ALA A 182 -6.30 15.99 -1.08
C ALA A 182 -7.29 16.86 -1.88
N ILE A 183 -8.41 16.28 -2.34
CA ILE A 183 -9.44 17.02 -3.07
C ILE A 183 -10.05 18.12 -2.18
N LEU A 184 -10.38 17.82 -0.93
CA LEU A 184 -11.01 18.76 -0.02
C LEU A 184 -10.08 19.92 0.32
N THR A 185 -8.80 19.66 0.52
CA THR A 185 -7.80 20.69 0.86
C THR A 185 -7.35 21.51 -0.35
N GLN A 186 -7.40 20.98 -1.58
CA GLN A 186 -6.89 21.67 -2.77
C GLN A 186 -8.00 22.25 -3.65
N HIS A 187 -9.15 21.58 -3.77
CA HIS A 187 -10.16 21.88 -4.78
C HIS A 187 -11.54 22.26 -4.21
N SER A 188 -11.75 22.14 -2.87
CA SER A 188 -13.02 22.55 -2.25
C SER A 188 -12.94 23.95 -1.64
N ILE A 189 -14.08 24.39 -1.04
CA ILE A 189 -14.12 25.63 -0.25
C ILE A 189 -13.18 25.57 0.97
N LEU A 190 -12.82 24.37 1.44
CA LEU A 190 -11.96 24.17 2.61
C LEU A 190 -10.51 24.56 2.34
N ARG A 191 -10.05 24.63 1.08
CA ARG A 191 -8.69 25.08 0.70
C ARG A 191 -8.27 26.42 1.29
N HIS A 192 -9.23 27.24 1.70
CA HIS A 192 -8.97 28.57 2.30
C HIS A 192 -8.83 28.53 3.83
N THR A 193 -9.11 27.39 4.44
CA THR A 193 -9.23 27.28 5.90
C THR A 193 -8.53 26.06 6.47
N VAL A 194 -7.93 25.21 5.61
CA VAL A 194 -7.25 23.97 5.98
C VAL A 194 -5.83 23.99 5.45
N GLU A 195 -4.88 23.60 6.29
CA GLU A 195 -3.49 23.32 5.93
C GLU A 195 -3.13 21.93 6.45
N GLU A 196 -2.44 21.13 5.62
CA GLU A 196 -2.01 19.79 6.01
C GLU A 196 -0.96 19.86 7.13
N PRO A 197 -1.16 19.21 8.26
CA PRO A 197 -0.19 19.21 9.34
C PRO A 197 0.93 18.20 9.08
N GLU A 198 2.18 18.61 9.22
CA GLU A 198 3.36 17.71 9.14
C GLU A 198 3.44 16.76 10.34
N THR A 199 2.80 17.09 11.44
CA THR A 199 2.77 16.34 12.69
C THR A 199 1.47 16.62 13.44
N LEU A 200 1.07 15.69 14.31
CA LEU A 200 -0.05 15.92 15.23
C LEU A 200 0.37 16.62 16.53
N ALA A 201 1.65 16.88 16.76
CA ALA A 201 2.11 17.49 18.01
C ALA A 201 1.45 18.85 18.23
N GLY A 202 0.68 18.97 19.34
CA GLY A 202 -0.11 20.16 19.68
C GLY A 202 -1.43 20.31 18.92
N LEU A 203 -1.79 19.35 18.07
CA LEU A 203 -3.02 19.32 17.27
C LEU A 203 -3.95 18.15 17.65
N GLU A 204 -3.59 17.39 18.68
CA GLU A 204 -4.28 16.18 19.10
C GLU A 204 -5.76 16.42 19.41
N ASP A 205 -6.07 17.51 20.12
CA ASP A 205 -7.44 17.86 20.48
C ASP A 205 -8.30 18.15 19.25
N ALA A 206 -7.72 18.84 18.26
CA ALA A 206 -8.41 19.15 17.01
C ALA A 206 -8.67 17.87 16.19
N PHE A 207 -7.71 16.94 16.14
CA PHE A 207 -7.85 15.64 15.50
C PHE A 207 -8.96 14.81 16.16
N VAL A 208 -8.92 14.69 17.49
CA VAL A 208 -9.93 13.95 18.27
C VAL A 208 -11.32 14.57 18.12
N GLU A 209 -11.43 15.90 18.07
CA GLU A 209 -12.70 16.58 17.77
C GLU A 209 -13.24 16.19 16.38
N GLY A 210 -12.35 16.06 15.39
CA GLY A 210 -12.70 15.54 14.06
C GLY A 210 -13.24 14.12 14.09
N VAL A 211 -12.57 13.21 14.81
CA VAL A 211 -13.03 11.82 15.01
C VAL A 211 -14.41 11.79 15.65
N ARG A 212 -14.61 12.53 16.75
CA ARG A 212 -15.90 12.62 17.44
C ARG A 212 -17.03 13.20 16.57
N SER A 213 -16.68 14.20 15.76
CA SER A 213 -17.64 14.79 14.83
C SER A 213 -18.07 13.78 13.76
N GLY A 214 -17.11 13.00 13.21
CA GLY A 214 -17.40 11.93 12.26
C GLY A 214 -18.31 10.85 12.84
N ALA A 215 -18.03 10.39 14.04
CA ALA A 215 -18.86 9.41 14.74
C ALA A 215 -20.29 9.91 15.05
N ARG A 216 -20.43 11.20 15.37
CA ARG A 216 -21.73 11.79 15.73
C ARG A 216 -22.56 12.20 14.52
N ASP A 217 -21.96 12.91 13.57
CA ASP A 217 -22.65 13.63 12.49
C ASP A 217 -22.44 12.97 11.11
N GLY A 218 -21.56 11.96 11.04
CA GLY A 218 -21.09 11.38 9.81
C GLY A 218 -20.16 12.29 9.02
N LEU A 219 -19.53 11.76 7.96
CA LEU A 219 -18.57 12.50 7.16
C LEU A 219 -19.16 13.81 6.58
N SER A 220 -20.27 13.72 5.87
CA SER A 220 -20.88 14.88 5.20
C SER A 220 -21.39 15.94 6.18
N GLY A 221 -21.85 15.55 7.37
CA GLY A 221 -22.30 16.46 8.43
C GLY A 221 -21.14 17.23 9.08
N GLY A 222 -19.97 16.56 9.22
CA GLY A 222 -18.79 17.15 9.85
C GLY A 222 -17.95 18.07 8.94
N LEU A 223 -18.01 17.90 7.61
CA LEU A 223 -17.10 18.59 6.68
C LEU A 223 -17.14 20.10 6.76
N PHE A 224 -18.33 20.72 6.82
CA PHE A 224 -18.43 22.17 6.83
C PHE A 224 -17.96 22.80 8.16
N ALA A 225 -17.85 22.00 9.23
CA ALA A 225 -17.30 22.45 10.49
C ALA A 225 -15.82 22.88 10.35
N ALA A 226 -15.02 22.24 9.49
CA ALA A 226 -13.66 22.67 9.20
C ALA A 226 -13.58 24.14 8.75
N ARG A 227 -14.61 24.65 8.06
CA ARG A 227 -14.69 26.05 7.68
C ARG A 227 -15.22 26.94 8.81
N THR A 228 -16.30 26.53 9.48
CA THR A 228 -16.92 27.38 10.52
C THR A 228 -16.04 27.52 11.75
N ARG A 229 -15.19 26.52 12.05
CA ARG A 229 -14.19 26.56 13.12
C ARG A 229 -13.24 27.76 12.98
N GLN A 230 -12.79 28.07 11.75
CA GLN A 230 -11.98 29.26 11.50
C GLN A 230 -12.81 30.54 11.52
N VAL A 231 -13.92 30.56 10.78
CA VAL A 231 -14.71 31.78 10.58
C VAL A 231 -15.36 32.31 11.89
N LEU A 232 -15.84 31.41 12.74
CA LEU A 232 -16.53 31.71 13.98
C LEU A 232 -15.66 31.52 15.21
N GLY A 233 -14.74 30.57 15.19
CA GLY A 233 -13.95 30.14 16.34
C GLY A 233 -12.48 30.54 16.31
N GLY A 234 -12.00 31.15 15.22
CA GLY A 234 -10.59 31.59 15.08
C GLY A 234 -9.56 30.46 15.09
N LYS A 235 -9.98 29.23 14.74
CA LYS A 235 -9.08 28.07 14.69
C LYS A 235 -8.07 28.20 13.54
N GLU A 236 -6.83 27.81 13.82
CA GLU A 236 -5.75 27.88 12.84
C GLU A 236 -5.93 26.84 11.71
N PRO A 237 -5.43 27.13 10.49
CA PRO A 237 -5.56 26.23 9.35
C PRO A 237 -5.03 24.81 9.61
N ARG A 238 -3.93 24.65 10.37
CA ARG A 238 -3.37 23.34 10.75
C ARG A 238 -4.26 22.57 11.72
N GLU A 239 -4.93 23.26 12.67
CA GLU A 239 -5.94 22.64 13.53
C GLU A 239 -7.11 22.10 12.71
N ASN A 240 -7.53 22.84 11.67
CA ASN A 240 -8.58 22.40 10.77
C ASN A 240 -8.13 21.24 9.86
N GLY A 241 -6.85 21.17 9.50
CA GLY A 241 -6.26 20.03 8.80
C GLY A 241 -6.29 18.75 9.64
N ALA A 242 -5.88 18.87 10.91
CA ALA A 242 -5.95 17.76 11.86
C ALA A 242 -7.42 17.32 12.11
N TYR A 243 -8.34 18.26 12.26
CA TYR A 243 -9.77 17.98 12.38
C TYR A 243 -10.30 17.19 11.16
N LEU A 244 -9.96 17.64 9.93
CA LEU A 244 -10.39 16.98 8.70
C LEU A 244 -9.84 15.56 8.60
N SER A 245 -8.55 15.33 8.97
CA SER A 245 -7.96 14.00 9.05
C SER A 245 -8.71 13.09 10.01
N GLY A 246 -9.03 13.60 11.22
CA GLY A 246 -9.81 12.85 12.21
C GLY A 246 -11.21 12.49 11.72
N LEU A 247 -11.88 13.42 11.04
CA LEU A 247 -13.21 13.23 10.46
C LEU A 247 -13.22 12.12 9.39
N LEU A 248 -12.24 12.15 8.48
CA LEU A 248 -12.12 11.14 7.41
C LEU A 248 -11.76 9.77 7.97
N LEU A 249 -10.81 9.69 8.92
CA LEU A 249 -10.45 8.43 9.57
C LEU A 249 -11.58 7.85 10.40
N SER A 250 -12.44 8.68 11.02
CA SER A 250 -13.64 8.19 11.69
C SER A 250 -14.56 7.43 10.72
N ALA A 251 -14.79 7.98 9.52
CA ALA A 251 -15.63 7.35 8.51
C ALA A 251 -15.01 6.06 7.93
N GLU A 252 -13.68 6.01 7.82
CA GLU A 252 -12.96 4.83 7.36
C GLU A 252 -12.99 3.70 8.40
N LEU A 253 -12.75 4.03 9.68
CA LEU A 253 -12.62 3.04 10.75
C LEU A 253 -13.97 2.59 11.35
N GLU A 254 -15.06 3.31 11.14
CA GLU A 254 -16.38 2.94 11.67
C GLU A 254 -16.75 1.47 11.36
N PRO A 255 -16.62 0.96 10.12
CA PRO A 255 -16.93 -0.42 9.83
C PRO A 255 -15.98 -1.42 10.51
N ALA A 256 -14.73 -1.03 10.77
CA ALA A 256 -13.73 -1.88 11.41
C ALA A 256 -14.03 -2.13 12.90
N GLY A 257 -14.71 -1.21 13.58
CA GLY A 257 -15.08 -1.34 15.00
C GLY A 257 -15.94 -2.55 15.33
N ASN A 258 -16.63 -3.13 14.35
CA ASN A 258 -17.52 -4.27 14.51
C ASN A 258 -16.98 -5.59 13.91
N CYS A 259 -15.74 -5.61 13.41
CA CYS A 259 -15.22 -6.78 12.68
C CYS A 259 -14.86 -7.97 13.60
N GLY A 260 -14.64 -7.75 14.89
CA GLY A 260 -14.25 -8.80 15.86
C GLY A 260 -12.84 -9.35 15.69
N SER A 261 -12.16 -8.96 14.62
CA SER A 261 -10.80 -9.39 14.25
C SER A 261 -9.72 -8.54 14.91
N ASP A 262 -8.50 -9.05 14.99
CA ASP A 262 -7.32 -8.22 15.23
C ASP A 262 -7.06 -7.33 14.02
N ILE A 263 -6.76 -6.05 14.25
CA ILE A 263 -6.60 -5.05 13.19
C ILE A 263 -5.13 -4.62 13.14
N PHE A 264 -4.50 -4.78 11.98
CA PHE A 264 -3.15 -4.32 11.73
C PHE A 264 -3.16 -3.22 10.68
N VAL A 265 -2.58 -2.07 11.03
CA VAL A 265 -2.45 -0.92 10.12
C VAL A 265 -1.02 -0.84 9.61
N ALA A 266 -0.86 -0.95 8.31
CA ALA A 266 0.44 -0.88 7.63
C ALA A 266 0.93 0.58 7.54
N ALA A 267 1.15 1.21 8.67
CA ALA A 267 1.63 2.57 8.77
C ALA A 267 2.51 2.80 9.99
N ALA A 268 3.52 3.65 9.83
CA ALA A 268 4.38 4.16 10.90
C ALA A 268 4.28 5.69 10.99
N GLY A 269 4.99 6.28 11.95
CA GLY A 269 5.06 7.73 12.12
C GLY A 269 3.71 8.38 12.34
N VAL A 270 3.51 9.55 11.71
CA VAL A 270 2.30 10.39 11.91
C VAL A 270 1.02 9.66 11.50
N VAL A 271 1.04 8.93 10.39
CA VAL A 271 -0.14 8.18 9.90
C VAL A 271 -0.50 7.08 10.90
N GLY A 272 0.49 6.29 11.37
CA GLY A 272 0.25 5.28 12.40
C GLY A 272 -0.32 5.87 13.69
N ASP A 273 0.18 7.04 14.11
CA ASP A 273 -0.33 7.76 15.30
C ASP A 273 -1.78 8.21 15.10
N MET A 274 -2.14 8.69 13.91
CA MET A 274 -3.52 9.08 13.57
C MET A 274 -4.47 7.90 13.68
N TYR A 275 -4.11 6.74 13.12
CA TYR A 275 -4.94 5.53 13.21
C TYR A 275 -5.11 5.04 14.65
N ARG A 276 -4.03 4.98 15.45
CA ARG A 276 -4.12 4.59 16.87
C ARG A 276 -5.01 5.52 17.68
N ARG A 277 -4.89 6.84 17.49
CA ARG A 277 -5.71 7.82 18.18
C ARG A 277 -7.17 7.73 17.78
N ALA A 278 -7.44 7.61 16.48
CA ALA A 278 -8.80 7.45 15.99
C ALA A 278 -9.44 6.16 16.52
N ALA A 279 -8.72 5.04 16.53
CA ALA A 279 -9.17 3.78 17.09
C ALA A 279 -9.49 3.90 18.57
N THR A 280 -8.60 4.51 19.36
CA THR A 280 -8.83 4.75 20.80
C THR A 280 -10.12 5.54 21.03
N GLU A 281 -10.32 6.61 20.26
CA GLU A 281 -11.49 7.49 20.41
C GLU A 281 -12.81 6.79 19.98
N LEU A 282 -12.73 5.89 19.01
CA LEU A 282 -13.86 5.09 18.52
C LEU A 282 -14.10 3.81 19.36
N GLY A 283 -13.28 3.55 20.39
CA GLY A 283 -13.41 2.34 21.21
C GLY A 283 -12.99 1.06 20.50
N ILE A 284 -12.11 1.15 19.51
CA ILE A 284 -11.53 0.00 18.79
C ILE A 284 -10.29 -0.48 19.55
N GLU A 285 -10.43 -1.58 20.31
CA GLU A 285 -9.40 -2.03 21.26
C GLU A 285 -8.27 -2.86 20.60
N ARG A 286 -8.53 -3.48 19.43
CA ARG A 286 -7.65 -4.46 18.79
C ARG A 286 -6.90 -3.91 17.58
N LEU A 287 -6.55 -2.62 17.58
CA LEU A 287 -5.80 -2.01 16.49
C LEU A 287 -4.34 -1.82 16.88
N GLU A 288 -3.46 -2.41 16.08
CA GLU A 288 -2.00 -2.27 16.18
C GLU A 288 -1.42 -1.72 14.88
N THR A 289 -0.34 -0.96 14.97
CA THR A 289 0.42 -0.51 13.79
C THR A 289 1.58 -1.46 13.52
N VAL A 290 1.82 -1.76 12.26
CA VAL A 290 2.95 -2.57 11.83
C VAL A 290 4.25 -1.81 12.06
N ASP A 291 5.28 -2.50 12.55
CA ASP A 291 6.60 -1.90 12.74
C ASP A 291 7.29 -1.58 11.41
N GLU A 292 8.23 -0.61 11.44
CA GLU A 292 8.92 -0.11 10.25
C GLU A 292 9.66 -1.21 9.47
N ARG A 293 10.26 -2.17 10.17
CA ARG A 293 10.99 -3.27 9.52
C ARG A 293 10.04 -4.15 8.71
N ASN A 294 8.90 -4.52 9.28
CA ASN A 294 7.89 -5.32 8.57
C ASN A 294 7.28 -4.54 7.41
N LEU A 295 7.08 -3.23 7.54
CA LEU A 295 6.64 -2.37 6.44
C LEU A 295 7.66 -2.35 5.30
N GLU A 296 8.94 -2.22 5.60
CA GLU A 296 9.99 -2.23 4.58
C GLU A 296 10.11 -3.58 3.86
N LEU A 297 9.90 -4.68 4.59
CA LEU A 297 10.01 -6.03 4.05
C LEU A 297 8.70 -6.58 3.45
N SER A 298 7.59 -5.83 3.50
CA SER A 298 6.27 -6.30 3.08
C SER A 298 6.25 -6.83 1.63
N VAL A 299 6.60 -6.00 0.66
CA VAL A 299 6.64 -6.39 -0.76
C VAL A 299 7.72 -7.44 -1.04
N PRO A 300 8.98 -7.32 -0.55
CA PRO A 300 9.97 -8.40 -0.65
C PRO A 300 9.50 -9.75 -0.13
N ALA A 301 8.80 -9.79 1.01
CA ALA A 301 8.27 -11.03 1.58
C ALA A 301 7.14 -11.62 0.73
N GLY A 302 6.27 -10.78 0.17
CA GLY A 302 5.24 -11.18 -0.79
C GLY A 302 5.87 -11.81 -2.05
N HIS A 303 6.83 -11.14 -2.66
CA HIS A 303 7.57 -11.68 -3.80
C HIS A 303 8.31 -12.98 -3.49
N ALA A 304 8.86 -13.13 -2.27
CA ALA A 304 9.51 -14.36 -1.85
C ALA A 304 8.53 -15.56 -1.76
N LEU A 305 7.29 -15.31 -1.32
CA LEU A 305 6.23 -16.32 -1.36
C LEU A 305 5.89 -16.74 -2.79
N LEU A 306 5.72 -15.77 -3.68
CA LEU A 306 5.42 -16.01 -5.09
C LEU A 306 6.57 -16.75 -5.81
N GLU A 307 7.84 -16.40 -5.50
CA GLU A 307 9.02 -17.08 -6.05
C GLU A 307 9.05 -18.56 -5.67
N LYS A 308 8.75 -18.87 -4.41
CA LYS A 308 8.70 -20.26 -3.92
C LYS A 308 7.66 -21.09 -4.67
N ASN A 309 6.47 -20.55 -4.91
CA ASN A 309 5.41 -21.25 -5.63
C ASN A 309 5.77 -21.45 -7.10
N PHE A 310 6.29 -20.42 -7.74
CA PHE A 310 6.68 -20.46 -9.15
C PHE A 310 7.76 -21.50 -9.43
N GLN A 311 8.71 -21.69 -8.50
CA GLN A 311 9.73 -22.73 -8.60
C GLN A 311 9.16 -24.14 -8.36
N GLY A 312 8.17 -24.28 -7.48
CA GLY A 312 7.49 -25.55 -7.18
C GLY A 312 6.66 -26.08 -8.35
N GLU A 313 6.08 -25.21 -9.16
CA GLU A 313 5.32 -25.58 -10.36
C GLU A 313 6.23 -25.96 -11.56
N ALA A 314 7.47 -25.51 -11.56
CA ALA A 314 8.46 -25.81 -12.63
C ALA A 314 9.23 -27.12 -12.40
N SER A 315 9.01 -27.82 -11.29
CA SER A 315 9.68 -29.05 -10.87
C SER A 315 8.76 -30.25 -11.02
#